data_a7cd459f1808cc1199e6a8c8621705d6
#
_entry.id   a7cd459f1808cc1199e6a8c8621705d6
#
_cell.length_a   1.000
_cell.length_b   1.000
_cell.length_c   1.000
_cell.angle_alpha   90.00
_cell.angle_beta   90.00
_cell.angle_gamma   90.00
#
_symmetry.space_group_name_H-M   'P 1'
#
loop_
_entity.id
_entity.type
_entity.pdbx_description
1 polymer ?
#
loop_
_entity_poly.entity_id
_entity_poly.type
_entity_poly.pdbx_seq_one_letter_code
_entity_poly.pdbx_strand_id
1 'polypeptide(L)'
;MKILVDIIHPANVHYFKNFIFQMEKEGHSVKITARNKDVSFKLLNAYNLKYIDFGKGSIGKGAIGKMLYLIFASFRFLFLFLKNKPNIVLSFGSAPIAFVAWFFRVPHISFDDTEHAKLNKKLYVPITPLVISPSCFYDDLGRNHFRFNGYMELFYLHTNRFKPNNTVLDELNIFEGETFTLFRFVSWEAFHDIGQKGLNLKERIELV
;
A
#
# COMPACT_ATOMS: atom_id res chain seq x y z
N MET A 1 -15.24 0.91 16.91
CA MET A 1 -14.09 -0.03 16.94
C MET A 1 -12.79 0.75 16.82
N LYS A 2 -11.66 0.16 17.25
CA LYS A 2 -10.30 0.67 17.01
C LYS A 2 -9.71 -0.07 15.82
N ILE A 3 -9.44 0.63 14.73
CA ILE A 3 -8.91 0.08 13.49
C ILE A 3 -7.47 0.56 13.31
N LEU A 4 -6.55 -0.32 12.94
CA LEU A 4 -5.18 0.03 12.59
C LEU A 4 -4.93 -0.28 11.12
N VAL A 5 -4.49 0.73 10.37
CA VAL A 5 -4.15 0.62 8.93
C VAL A 5 -2.65 0.85 8.76
N ASP A 6 -1.94 -0.12 8.18
CA ASP A 6 -0.51 0.00 7.88
C ASP A 6 -0.27 0.33 6.41
N ILE A 7 0.31 1.49 6.15
CA ILE A 7 0.61 2.03 4.83
C ILE A 7 2.10 1.87 4.55
N ILE A 8 2.43 1.01 3.62
CA ILE A 8 3.81 0.67 3.27
C ILE A 8 4.26 1.22 1.91
N HIS A 9 3.30 1.71 1.11
CA HIS A 9 3.52 2.22 -0.24
C HIS A 9 2.54 3.36 -0.55
N PRO A 10 2.91 4.35 -1.40
CA PRO A 10 2.01 5.44 -1.77
C PRO A 10 0.64 5.01 -2.30
N ALA A 11 0.57 3.94 -3.10
CA ALA A 11 -0.70 3.39 -3.60
C ALA A 11 -1.66 3.01 -2.47
N ASN A 12 -1.14 2.51 -1.33
CA ASN A 12 -1.98 2.13 -0.20
C ASN A 12 -2.73 3.32 0.42
N VAL A 13 -2.18 4.54 0.30
CA VAL A 13 -2.90 5.76 0.72
C VAL A 13 -4.18 5.91 -0.06
N HIS A 14 -4.11 5.76 -1.39
CA HIS A 14 -5.29 5.84 -2.26
C HIS A 14 -6.27 4.69 -1.99
N TYR A 15 -5.77 3.48 -1.82
CA TYR A 15 -6.60 2.29 -1.57
C TYR A 15 -7.38 2.40 -0.25
N PHE A 16 -6.77 2.93 0.80
CA PHE A 16 -7.42 2.99 2.11
C PHE A 16 -8.12 4.31 2.44
N LYS A 17 -7.86 5.42 1.74
CA LYS A 17 -8.41 6.74 2.10
C LYS A 17 -9.93 6.75 2.26
N ASN A 18 -10.64 6.17 1.29
CA ASN A 18 -12.11 6.15 1.30
C ASN A 18 -12.65 5.29 2.44
N PHE A 19 -12.00 4.15 2.71
CA PHE A 19 -12.31 3.30 3.86
C PHE A 19 -12.09 4.04 5.17
N ILE A 20 -10.95 4.73 5.32
CA ILE A 20 -10.61 5.48 6.53
C ILE A 20 -11.67 6.55 6.80
N PHE A 21 -11.98 7.39 5.82
CA PHE A 21 -13.00 8.44 5.95
C PHE A 21 -14.38 7.87 6.28
N GLN A 22 -14.76 6.74 5.68
CA GLN A 22 -16.03 6.10 5.97
C GLN A 22 -16.08 5.58 7.41
N MET A 23 -15.04 4.91 7.89
CA MET A 23 -14.98 4.37 9.24
C MET A 23 -14.97 5.48 10.30
N GLU A 24 -14.25 6.57 10.05
CA GLU A 24 -14.25 7.74 10.96
C GLU A 24 -15.63 8.40 11.00
N LYS A 25 -16.31 8.54 9.86
CA LYS A 25 -17.69 9.06 9.77
C LYS A 25 -18.68 8.18 10.57
N GLU A 26 -18.45 6.87 10.59
CA GLU A 26 -19.25 5.89 11.34
C GLU A 26 -18.89 5.84 12.85
N GLY A 27 -18.02 6.74 13.32
CA GLY A 27 -17.61 6.84 14.71
C GLY A 27 -16.55 5.82 15.14
N HIS A 28 -15.85 5.21 14.22
CA HIS A 28 -14.73 4.33 14.52
C HIS A 28 -13.43 5.12 14.68
N SER A 29 -12.54 4.65 15.54
CA SER A 29 -11.21 5.24 15.71
C SER A 29 -10.22 4.56 14.77
N VAL A 30 -9.75 5.29 13.76
CA VAL A 30 -8.74 4.77 12.82
C VAL A 30 -7.38 5.36 13.19
N LYS A 31 -6.38 4.48 13.35
CA LYS A 31 -4.96 4.85 13.44
C LYS A 31 -4.24 4.37 12.20
N ILE A 32 -3.35 5.22 11.69
CA ILE A 32 -2.55 4.93 10.51
C ILE A 32 -1.09 4.86 10.94
N THR A 33 -0.40 3.79 10.56
CA THR A 33 1.05 3.73 10.54
C THR A 33 1.51 3.87 9.10
N ALA A 34 2.60 4.59 8.84
CA ALA A 34 3.05 4.82 7.48
C ALA A 34 4.57 4.78 7.37
N ARG A 35 5.05 4.23 6.25
CA ARG A 35 6.47 4.31 5.88
C ARG A 35 6.72 5.56 5.05
N ASN A 36 7.84 6.22 5.33
CA ASN A 36 8.33 7.33 4.52
C ASN A 36 8.96 6.78 3.23
N LYS A 37 8.11 6.41 2.30
CA LYS A 37 8.49 5.90 0.99
C LYS A 37 7.91 6.83 -0.07
N ASP A 38 8.76 7.30 -0.98
CA ASP A 38 8.39 8.17 -2.11
C ASP A 38 7.50 9.35 -1.65
N VAL A 39 6.29 9.43 -2.19
CA VAL A 39 5.32 10.49 -1.89
C VAL A 39 4.30 10.14 -0.81
N SER A 40 4.46 9.01 -0.08
CA SER A 40 3.46 8.53 0.91
C SER A 40 3.04 9.61 1.91
N PHE A 41 4.01 10.30 2.53
CA PHE A 41 3.72 11.33 3.53
C PHE A 41 3.09 12.57 2.91
N LYS A 42 3.50 12.95 1.68
CA LYS A 42 2.87 14.06 0.96
C LYS A 42 1.39 13.77 0.68
N LEU A 43 1.06 12.54 0.27
CA LEU A 43 -0.32 12.12 0.03
C LEU A 43 -1.15 12.10 1.32
N LEU A 44 -0.61 11.53 2.41
CA LEU A 44 -1.30 11.52 3.70
C LEU A 44 -1.62 12.94 4.18
N ASN A 45 -0.64 13.84 4.07
CA ASN A 45 -0.82 15.26 4.44
C ASN A 45 -1.83 15.96 3.52
N ALA A 46 -1.79 15.72 2.21
CA ALA A 46 -2.75 16.29 1.25
C ALA A 46 -4.20 15.86 1.54
N TYR A 47 -4.39 14.64 2.07
CA TYR A 47 -5.70 14.16 2.51
C TYR A 47 -6.02 14.47 3.98
N ASN A 48 -5.18 15.25 4.69
CA ASN A 48 -5.31 15.55 6.11
C ASN A 48 -5.41 14.30 7.01
N LEU A 49 -4.80 13.19 6.61
CA LEU A 49 -4.76 11.95 7.37
C LEU A 49 -3.60 11.95 8.36
N LYS A 50 -3.90 11.86 9.67
CA LYS A 50 -2.89 11.77 10.72
C LYS A 50 -2.29 10.37 10.76
N TYR A 51 -0.97 10.27 10.86
CA TYR A 51 -0.25 8.98 10.84
C TYR A 51 0.91 8.96 11.84
N ILE A 52 1.33 7.74 12.16
CA ILE A 52 2.54 7.47 12.95
C ILE A 52 3.63 7.09 11.95
N ASP A 53 4.73 7.84 11.95
CA ASP A 53 5.88 7.57 11.09
C ASP A 53 6.60 6.28 11.52
N PHE A 54 6.74 5.32 10.59
CA PHE A 54 7.47 4.05 10.76
C PHE A 54 8.81 4.00 10.00
N GLY A 55 9.35 5.14 9.61
CA GLY A 55 10.64 5.28 8.93
C GLY A 55 10.61 4.84 7.46
N LYS A 56 11.79 4.63 6.87
CA LYS A 56 11.97 4.40 5.43
C LYS A 56 11.70 2.97 4.94
N GLY A 57 11.38 2.02 5.81
CA GLY A 57 11.14 0.62 5.41
C GLY A 57 12.41 -0.22 5.27
N SER A 58 13.58 0.33 5.57
CA SER A 58 14.85 -0.39 5.70
C SER A 58 15.78 0.33 6.68
N ILE A 59 16.66 -0.42 7.33
CA ILE A 59 17.75 0.09 8.18
C ILE A 59 19.06 -0.29 7.49
N GLY A 60 19.69 0.66 6.78
CA GLY A 60 20.85 0.37 5.94
C GLY A 60 20.49 -0.21 4.57
N LYS A 61 21.45 -0.88 3.92
CA LYS A 61 21.32 -1.40 2.55
C LYS A 61 21.12 -2.92 2.53
N GLY A 62 20.51 -3.44 1.45
CA GLY A 62 20.42 -4.86 1.15
C GLY A 62 19.46 -5.67 2.03
N ALA A 63 19.61 -6.99 2.03
CA ALA A 63 18.73 -7.93 2.73
C ALA A 63 18.82 -7.81 4.25
N ILE A 64 20.03 -7.59 4.79
CA ILE A 64 20.25 -7.41 6.22
C ILE A 64 19.51 -6.18 6.74
N GLY A 65 19.58 -5.05 6.03
CA GLY A 65 18.88 -3.83 6.40
C GLY A 65 17.36 -4.00 6.40
N LYS A 66 16.82 -4.81 5.48
CA LYS A 66 15.40 -5.16 5.46
C LYS A 66 15.01 -6.05 6.64
N MET A 67 15.84 -7.03 6.98
CA MET A 67 15.60 -7.90 8.12
C MET A 67 15.65 -7.14 9.45
N LEU A 68 16.63 -6.26 9.64
CA LEU A 68 16.72 -5.39 10.81
C LEU A 68 15.48 -4.47 10.91
N TYR A 69 15.03 -3.93 9.79
CA TYR A 69 13.79 -3.14 9.78
C TYR A 69 12.58 -3.98 10.18
N LEU A 70 12.46 -5.22 9.70
CA LEU A 70 11.35 -6.11 10.06
C LEU A 70 11.29 -6.31 11.57
N ILE A 71 12.43 -6.59 12.22
CA ILE A 71 12.54 -6.75 13.67
C ILE A 71 12.17 -5.43 14.38
N PHE A 72 12.78 -4.33 13.98
CA PHE A 72 12.54 -3.01 14.56
C PHE A 72 11.05 -2.58 14.44
N ALA A 73 10.46 -2.75 13.26
CA ALA A 73 9.07 -2.43 13.04
C ALA A 73 8.14 -3.32 13.87
N SER A 74 8.47 -4.62 14.02
CA SER A 74 7.70 -5.52 14.88
C SER A 74 7.71 -5.07 16.34
N PHE A 75 8.85 -4.65 16.88
CA PHE A 75 8.92 -4.07 18.23
C PHE A 75 8.09 -2.79 18.36
N ARG A 76 8.12 -1.91 17.35
CA ARG A 76 7.30 -0.69 17.37
C ARG A 76 5.81 -1.02 17.34
N PHE A 77 5.37 -1.99 16.55
CA PHE A 77 3.99 -2.48 16.57
C PHE A 77 3.64 -3.12 17.90
N LEU A 78 4.55 -3.91 18.50
CA LEU A 78 4.35 -4.48 19.83
C LEU A 78 4.03 -3.38 20.86
N PHE A 79 4.84 -2.32 20.94
CA PHE A 79 4.57 -1.19 21.84
C PHE A 79 3.26 -0.48 21.52
N LEU A 80 2.93 -0.30 20.24
CA LEU A 80 1.67 0.31 19.83
C LEU A 80 0.47 -0.52 20.30
N PHE A 81 0.53 -1.85 20.21
CA PHE A 81 -0.51 -2.78 20.63
C PHE A 81 -0.64 -2.81 22.15
N LEU A 82 0.46 -2.83 22.88
CA LEU A 82 0.46 -2.77 24.36
C LEU A 82 -0.19 -1.46 24.85
N LYS A 83 0.10 -0.35 24.20
CA LYS A 83 -0.45 0.95 24.58
C LYS A 83 -1.92 1.11 24.20
N ASN A 84 -2.33 0.57 23.06
CA ASN A 84 -3.68 0.73 22.53
C ASN A 84 -4.01 -0.38 21.51
N LYS A 85 -4.33 -1.57 22.03
CA LYS A 85 -4.65 -2.74 21.21
C LYS A 85 -5.80 -2.42 20.24
N PRO A 86 -5.60 -2.58 18.92
CA PRO A 86 -6.66 -2.44 17.93
C PRO A 86 -7.63 -3.63 18.00
N ASN A 87 -8.85 -3.44 17.48
CA ASN A 87 -9.81 -4.52 17.31
C ASN A 87 -9.58 -5.28 15.99
N ILE A 88 -9.03 -4.58 14.98
CA ILE A 88 -8.73 -5.14 13.66
C ILE A 88 -7.56 -4.39 13.03
N VAL A 89 -6.81 -5.08 12.20
CA VAL A 89 -5.67 -4.56 11.44
C VAL A 89 -5.89 -4.77 9.95
N LEU A 90 -5.55 -3.75 9.16
CA LEU A 90 -5.52 -3.82 7.70
C LEU A 90 -4.13 -3.45 7.18
N SER A 91 -3.63 -4.18 6.19
CA SER A 91 -2.35 -3.86 5.54
C SER A 91 -2.29 -4.36 4.10
N PHE A 92 -1.21 -4.01 3.40
CA PHE A 92 -0.81 -4.63 2.12
C PHE A 92 0.48 -5.43 2.35
N GLY A 93 0.37 -6.74 2.56
CA GLY A 93 1.52 -7.64 2.68
C GLY A 93 2.57 -7.22 3.72
N SER A 94 2.16 -6.62 4.84
CA SER A 94 3.09 -6.15 5.88
C SER A 94 3.38 -7.24 6.92
N ALA A 95 4.51 -7.93 6.78
CA ALA A 95 4.91 -8.99 7.69
C ALA A 95 5.08 -8.53 9.17
N PRO A 96 5.70 -7.37 9.49
CA PRO A 96 5.86 -6.94 10.88
C PRO A 96 4.54 -6.85 11.64
N ILE A 97 3.53 -6.22 11.03
CA ILE A 97 2.24 -6.06 11.68
C ILE A 97 1.44 -7.37 11.74
N ALA A 98 1.60 -8.24 10.71
CA ALA A 98 0.99 -9.57 10.70
C ALA A 98 1.47 -10.41 11.89
N PHE A 99 2.78 -10.42 12.17
CA PHE A 99 3.34 -11.12 13.34
C PHE A 99 2.77 -10.62 14.65
N VAL A 100 2.69 -9.30 14.83
CA VAL A 100 2.18 -8.71 16.08
C VAL A 100 0.68 -8.94 16.21
N ALA A 101 -0.09 -8.79 15.14
CA ALA A 101 -1.51 -9.08 15.14
C ALA A 101 -1.79 -10.54 15.51
N TRP A 102 -1.05 -11.49 14.91
CA TRP A 102 -1.13 -12.91 15.23
C TRP A 102 -0.80 -13.18 16.71
N PHE A 103 0.30 -12.63 17.23
CA PHE A 103 0.72 -12.79 18.63
C PHE A 103 -0.36 -12.30 19.61
N PHE A 104 -0.99 -11.15 19.34
CA PHE A 104 -2.05 -10.59 20.18
C PHE A 104 -3.45 -11.16 19.87
N ARG A 105 -3.57 -12.10 18.93
CA ARG A 105 -4.85 -12.65 18.45
C ARG A 105 -5.80 -11.55 18.00
N VAL A 106 -5.28 -10.53 17.28
CA VAL A 106 -6.07 -9.50 16.66
C VAL A 106 -6.34 -9.88 15.21
N PRO A 107 -7.58 -9.84 14.74
CA PRO A 107 -7.90 -10.08 13.33
C PRO A 107 -7.07 -9.18 12.40
N HIS A 108 -6.44 -9.79 11.41
CA HIS A 108 -5.64 -9.11 10.41
C HIS A 108 -6.18 -9.43 9.02
N ILE A 109 -6.47 -8.41 8.24
CA ILE A 109 -6.81 -8.51 6.83
C ILE A 109 -5.65 -7.94 6.03
N SER A 110 -5.05 -8.75 5.19
CA SER A 110 -4.02 -8.31 4.25
C SER A 110 -4.57 -8.25 2.83
N PHE A 111 -4.30 -7.18 2.14
CA PHE A 111 -4.50 -7.10 0.68
C PHE A 111 -3.19 -7.44 -0.02
N ASP A 112 -3.27 -7.97 -1.23
CA ASP A 112 -2.12 -8.23 -2.09
C ASP A 112 -2.50 -8.08 -3.57
N ASP A 113 -1.58 -7.48 -4.34
CA ASP A 113 -1.69 -7.29 -5.79
C ASP A 113 -0.34 -7.57 -6.49
N THR A 114 0.62 -8.18 -5.77
CA THR A 114 2.01 -8.32 -6.24
C THR A 114 2.49 -9.76 -6.21
N GLU A 115 2.43 -10.48 -7.33
CA GLU A 115 2.85 -11.88 -7.43
C GLU A 115 4.35 -12.09 -7.16
N HIS A 116 5.19 -11.11 -7.49
CA HIS A 116 6.66 -11.26 -7.40
C HIS A 116 7.20 -11.29 -5.96
N ALA A 117 6.44 -10.85 -4.97
CA ALA A 117 6.88 -10.75 -3.57
C ALA A 117 6.86 -12.10 -2.83
N LYS A 118 7.31 -13.19 -3.46
CA LYS A 118 7.22 -14.58 -2.94
C LYS A 118 7.76 -14.75 -1.52
N LEU A 119 8.93 -14.15 -1.22
CA LEU A 119 9.52 -14.24 0.11
C LEU A 119 8.66 -13.53 1.17
N ASN A 120 8.16 -12.35 0.87
CA ASN A 120 7.30 -11.60 1.77
C ASN A 120 5.99 -12.36 2.05
N LYS A 121 5.38 -12.94 1.01
CA LYS A 121 4.17 -13.77 1.15
C LYS A 121 4.37 -14.94 2.11
N LYS A 122 5.51 -15.63 2.03
CA LYS A 122 5.84 -16.71 2.97
C LYS A 122 5.87 -16.27 4.44
N LEU A 123 6.12 -14.98 4.71
CA LEU A 123 6.21 -14.46 6.07
C LEU A 123 4.84 -14.11 6.65
N TYR A 124 3.92 -13.53 5.87
CA TYR A 124 2.66 -13.03 6.43
C TYR A 124 1.44 -13.92 6.12
N VAL A 125 1.39 -14.58 4.95
CA VAL A 125 0.22 -15.38 4.55
C VAL A 125 -0.14 -16.48 5.55
N PRO A 126 0.82 -17.29 6.07
CA PRO A 126 0.48 -18.39 6.99
C PRO A 126 -0.16 -17.94 8.30
N ILE A 127 0.08 -16.70 8.72
CA ILE A 127 -0.38 -16.13 9.99
C ILE A 127 -1.51 -15.10 9.83
N THR A 128 -1.95 -14.86 8.60
CA THR A 128 -3.01 -13.90 8.27
C THR A 128 -4.34 -14.63 8.06
N PRO A 129 -5.36 -14.35 8.87
CA PRO A 129 -6.66 -15.02 8.77
C PRO A 129 -7.39 -14.77 7.45
N LEU A 130 -7.15 -13.64 6.79
CA LEU A 130 -7.78 -13.30 5.52
C LEU A 130 -6.82 -12.51 4.64
N VAL A 131 -6.53 -13.04 3.46
CA VAL A 131 -5.80 -12.34 2.40
C VAL A 131 -6.76 -12.06 1.24
N ILE A 132 -6.81 -10.83 0.80
CA ILE A 132 -7.72 -10.36 -0.26
C ILE A 132 -6.91 -9.91 -1.46
N SER A 133 -7.23 -10.42 -2.64
CA SER A 133 -6.65 -9.99 -3.91
C SER A 133 -7.70 -9.84 -5.01
N PRO A 134 -7.40 -9.12 -6.10
CA PRO A 134 -8.27 -9.12 -7.27
C PRO A 134 -8.33 -10.52 -7.92
N SER A 135 -9.39 -10.79 -8.68
CA SER A 135 -9.58 -12.08 -9.36
C SER A 135 -8.50 -12.39 -10.41
N CYS A 136 -7.85 -11.36 -10.96
CA CYS A 136 -6.74 -11.50 -11.90
C CYS A 136 -5.40 -11.88 -11.25
N PHE A 137 -5.33 -11.96 -9.92
CA PHE A 137 -4.12 -12.39 -9.20
C PHE A 137 -3.87 -13.88 -9.41
N TYR A 138 -2.68 -14.25 -9.93
CA TYR A 138 -2.38 -15.62 -10.36
C TYR A 138 -2.12 -16.58 -9.20
N ASP A 139 -1.37 -16.13 -8.18
CA ASP A 139 -0.95 -17.01 -7.10
C ASP A 139 -2.16 -17.46 -6.26
N ASP A 140 -2.20 -18.75 -5.93
CA ASP A 140 -3.08 -19.25 -4.90
C ASP A 140 -2.38 -19.14 -3.53
N LEU A 141 -2.99 -18.37 -2.62
CA LEU A 141 -2.47 -18.15 -1.27
C LEU A 141 -3.11 -19.09 -0.23
N GLY A 142 -3.85 -20.10 -0.69
CA GLY A 142 -4.44 -21.14 0.14
C GLY A 142 -5.84 -20.77 0.67
N ARG A 143 -6.30 -21.53 1.69
CA ARG A 143 -7.70 -21.49 2.16
C ARG A 143 -8.18 -20.14 2.72
N ASN A 144 -7.26 -19.29 3.12
CA ASN A 144 -7.56 -17.96 3.67
C ASN A 144 -7.53 -16.86 2.60
N HIS A 145 -7.41 -17.24 1.33
CA HIS A 145 -7.36 -16.36 0.19
C HIS A 145 -8.76 -16.10 -0.36
N PHE A 146 -9.17 -14.84 -0.33
CA PHE A 146 -10.40 -14.37 -0.96
C PHE A 146 -10.08 -13.53 -2.20
N ARG A 147 -10.68 -13.85 -3.33
CA ARG A 147 -10.56 -13.08 -4.56
C ARG A 147 -11.84 -12.30 -4.83
N PHE A 148 -11.73 -11.00 -5.06
CA PHE A 148 -12.86 -10.19 -5.46
C PHE A 148 -12.83 -9.90 -6.96
N ASN A 149 -14.01 -9.76 -7.56
CA ASN A 149 -14.14 -9.45 -8.98
C ASN A 149 -13.95 -7.95 -9.20
N GLY A 150 -12.71 -7.54 -9.48
CA GLY A 150 -12.33 -6.14 -9.68
C GLY A 150 -10.82 -5.95 -9.66
N TYR A 151 -10.42 -4.69 -9.58
CA TYR A 151 -9.01 -4.26 -9.49
C TYR A 151 -8.82 -3.38 -8.27
N MET A 152 -7.60 -3.32 -7.71
CA MET A 152 -7.29 -2.49 -6.53
C MET A 152 -7.54 -1.01 -6.78
N GLU A 153 -7.35 -0.54 -8.01
CA GLU A 153 -7.59 0.83 -8.41
C GLU A 153 -9.05 1.26 -8.23
N LEU A 154 -10.00 0.33 -8.31
CA LEU A 154 -11.43 0.61 -8.06
C LEU A 154 -11.72 1.02 -6.61
N PHE A 155 -10.82 0.80 -5.67
CA PHE A 155 -10.96 1.29 -4.30
C PHE A 155 -11.02 2.83 -4.23
N TYR A 156 -10.49 3.52 -5.25
CA TYR A 156 -10.52 4.98 -5.32
C TYR A 156 -10.96 5.56 -6.68
N LEU A 157 -10.97 4.75 -7.76
CA LEU A 157 -11.42 5.18 -9.10
C LEU A 157 -12.84 4.74 -9.46
N HIS A 158 -13.52 3.97 -8.59
CA HIS A 158 -14.89 3.56 -8.83
C HIS A 158 -15.80 4.78 -8.97
N THR A 159 -16.71 4.75 -9.94
CA THR A 159 -17.60 5.88 -10.29
C THR A 159 -18.44 6.43 -9.14
N ASN A 160 -18.75 5.60 -8.12
CA ASN A 160 -19.42 6.02 -6.90
C ASN A 160 -18.54 6.88 -5.97
N ARG A 161 -17.24 6.94 -6.20
CA ARG A 161 -16.27 7.62 -5.32
C ARG A 161 -15.39 8.64 -6.06
N PHE A 162 -15.18 8.45 -7.34
CA PHE A 162 -14.32 9.30 -8.17
C PHE A 162 -15.14 10.02 -9.22
N LYS A 163 -14.97 11.33 -9.30
CA LYS A 163 -15.48 12.15 -10.39
C LYS A 163 -14.28 12.76 -11.11
N PRO A 164 -14.15 12.56 -12.43
CA PRO A 164 -13.14 13.24 -13.23
C PRO A 164 -13.26 14.76 -13.08
N ASN A 165 -12.12 15.44 -13.07
CA ASN A 165 -12.06 16.89 -13.03
C ASN A 165 -11.41 17.38 -14.33
N ASN A 166 -12.18 18.00 -15.20
CA ASN A 166 -11.71 18.50 -16.50
C ASN A 166 -10.76 19.70 -16.37
N THR A 167 -10.76 20.41 -15.23
CA THR A 167 -9.82 21.53 -15.01
C THR A 167 -8.36 21.11 -15.09
N VAL A 168 -8.06 19.82 -14.92
CA VAL A 168 -6.71 19.27 -15.14
C VAL A 168 -6.25 19.42 -16.57
N LEU A 169 -7.13 19.35 -17.54
CA LEU A 169 -6.81 19.57 -18.95
C LEU A 169 -6.45 21.03 -19.20
N ASP A 170 -7.19 21.97 -18.57
CA ASP A 170 -6.89 23.39 -18.63
C ASP A 170 -5.50 23.70 -18.04
N GLU A 171 -5.15 23.09 -16.88
CA GLU A 171 -3.83 23.23 -16.25
C GLU A 171 -2.69 22.70 -17.15
N LEU A 172 -2.98 21.71 -18.00
CA LEU A 172 -2.04 21.13 -18.96
C LEU A 172 -2.05 21.84 -20.32
N ASN A 173 -2.89 22.88 -20.50
CA ASN A 173 -3.13 23.56 -21.77
C ASN A 173 -3.59 22.61 -22.89
N ILE A 174 -4.41 21.62 -22.56
CA ILE A 174 -5.01 20.67 -23.49
C ILE A 174 -6.45 21.12 -23.75
N PHE A 175 -6.79 21.44 -24.99
CA PHE A 175 -8.12 21.89 -25.36
C PHE A 175 -9.10 20.71 -25.51
N GLU A 176 -10.38 21.01 -25.32
CA GLU A 176 -11.45 20.01 -25.51
C GLU A 176 -11.41 19.42 -26.92
N GLY A 177 -11.37 18.10 -27.03
CA GLY A 177 -11.26 17.38 -28.29
C GLY A 177 -9.83 17.20 -28.82
N GLU A 178 -8.84 17.77 -28.14
CA GLU A 178 -7.44 17.58 -28.50
C GLU A 178 -6.94 16.19 -28.09
N THR A 179 -6.23 15.52 -28.99
CA THR A 179 -5.61 14.22 -28.72
C THR A 179 -4.26 14.41 -28.05
N PHE A 180 -4.04 13.77 -26.92
CA PHE A 180 -2.76 13.76 -26.22
C PHE A 180 -2.27 12.36 -25.93
N THR A 181 -0.96 12.20 -25.75
CA THR A 181 -0.33 10.93 -25.38
C THR A 181 0.35 11.07 -24.03
N LEU A 182 0.02 10.15 -23.10
CA LEU A 182 0.63 10.10 -21.78
C LEU A 182 1.75 9.06 -21.75
N PHE A 183 2.99 9.49 -21.55
CA PHE A 183 4.13 8.60 -21.34
C PHE A 183 4.43 8.43 -19.85
N ARG A 184 4.57 7.18 -19.40
CA ARG A 184 5.02 6.84 -18.05
C ARG A 184 6.22 5.92 -18.11
N PHE A 185 7.36 6.41 -17.69
CA PHE A 185 8.59 5.63 -17.57
C PHE A 185 8.75 5.07 -16.15
N VAL A 186 9.14 3.80 -16.06
CA VAL A 186 9.41 3.11 -14.79
C VAL A 186 10.83 3.40 -14.34
N SER A 187 11.04 3.62 -13.03
CA SER A 187 12.37 3.89 -12.46
C SER A 187 13.27 2.66 -12.34
N TRP A 188 12.71 1.45 -12.38
CA TRP A 188 13.44 0.18 -12.20
C TRP A 188 14.22 0.08 -10.88
N GLU A 189 13.68 0.65 -9.80
CA GLU A 189 14.32 0.69 -8.48
C GLU A 189 13.73 -0.33 -7.49
N ALA A 190 12.72 -1.10 -7.89
CA ALA A 190 12.10 -2.08 -7.01
C ALA A 190 12.99 -3.33 -6.86
N PHE A 191 12.79 -4.08 -5.79
CA PHE A 191 13.60 -5.28 -5.50
C PHE A 191 13.49 -6.37 -6.58
N HIS A 192 12.35 -6.47 -7.24
CA HIS A 192 12.10 -7.42 -8.33
C HIS A 192 12.67 -6.94 -9.68
N ASP A 193 13.14 -5.70 -9.76
CA ASP A 193 13.77 -5.13 -10.96
C ASP A 193 15.27 -5.41 -11.03
N ILE A 194 15.84 -6.13 -10.07
CA ILE A 194 17.27 -6.47 -10.08
C ILE A 194 17.62 -7.23 -11.34
N GLY A 195 18.51 -6.66 -12.15
CA GLY A 195 18.92 -7.23 -13.45
C GLY A 195 18.03 -6.82 -14.64
N GLN A 196 16.94 -6.08 -14.39
CA GLN A 196 16.12 -5.49 -15.45
C GLN A 196 16.68 -4.12 -15.87
N LYS A 197 16.57 -3.82 -17.16
CA LYS A 197 16.95 -2.51 -17.72
C LYS A 197 15.77 -2.00 -18.54
N GLY A 198 15.35 -0.77 -18.27
CA GLY A 198 14.43 -0.05 -19.14
C GLY A 198 15.17 0.84 -20.13
N LEU A 199 14.42 1.65 -20.86
CA LEU A 199 14.97 2.66 -21.76
C LEU A 199 15.87 3.62 -21.00
N ASN A 200 17.07 3.89 -21.52
CA ASN A 200 17.95 4.91 -21.00
C ASN A 200 17.42 6.33 -21.29
N LEU A 201 18.04 7.36 -20.73
CA LEU A 201 17.54 8.74 -20.87
C LEU A 201 17.47 9.19 -22.34
N LYS A 202 18.45 8.82 -23.17
CA LYS A 202 18.48 9.19 -24.59
C LYS A 202 17.32 8.54 -25.33
N GLU A 203 17.12 7.24 -25.15
CA GLU A 203 16.00 6.49 -25.74
C GLU A 203 14.62 7.03 -25.29
N ARG A 204 14.49 7.49 -24.03
CA ARG A 204 13.25 8.12 -23.55
C ARG A 204 12.99 9.47 -24.20
N ILE A 205 14.04 10.26 -24.44
CA ILE A 205 13.92 11.56 -25.12
C ILE A 205 13.58 11.38 -26.61
N GLU A 206 14.16 10.37 -27.26
CA GLU A 206 13.87 10.06 -28.67
C GLU A 206 12.44 9.54 -28.89
N LEU A 207 11.77 9.09 -27.85
CA LEU A 207 10.41 8.52 -27.91
C LEU A 207 9.32 9.59 -27.71
N VAL A 208 9.66 10.75 -27.15
CA VAL A 208 8.78 11.88 -26.85
C VAL A 208 8.99 12.99 -27.86
#